data_b0e8b55948b26f4ee8bf33b5e26afcc4
#
_entry.id   b0e8b55948b26f4ee8bf33b5e26afcc4
#
_cell.length_a   1.000
_cell.length_b   1.000
_cell.length_c   1.000
_cell.angle_alpha   90.00
_cell.angle_beta   90.00
_cell.angle_gamma   90.00
#
_symmetry.space_group_name_H-M   'P 1'
#
loop_
_entity.id
_entity.type
_entity.pdbx_description
1 polymer ?
#
loop_
_entity_poly.entity_id
_entity_poly.type
_entity_poly.pdbx_seq_one_letter_code
_entity_poly.pdbx_strand_id
1 'polypeptide(L)'
;DGEIIRRAAGSTGYSQEFIAQREEAIASGLLHDLASEMYGYSEQTPAPTDAIFEAEAQVMRQAAKEGDCVIVGRCADVVLKGQAKCLRVFLHAPLEYRVQRLMRTEGFEEKEARRRLRQTDRRRAAYYQYYTNRTWGVAWHYHLCIDTSLGEERARQYAQANQAAVEEYRRLIEARGI
;
A
#
# COMPACT_ATOMS: atom_id res chain seq x y z
N ASP A 1 -2.25 -7.05 5.78
CA ASP A 1 -1.09 -6.21 6.11
C ASP A 1 -0.22 -6.85 7.21
N GLY A 2 -0.77 -7.17 8.38
CA GLY A 2 -0.01 -7.80 9.48
C GLY A 2 0.64 -9.14 9.14
N GLU A 3 0.07 -9.94 8.27
CA GLU A 3 0.65 -11.22 7.83
C GLU A 3 1.93 -11.01 7.00
N ILE A 4 1.94 -10.00 6.15
CA ILE A 4 3.13 -9.65 5.34
C ILE A 4 4.27 -9.23 6.26
N ILE A 5 3.99 -8.37 7.25
CA ILE A 5 4.98 -7.94 8.25
C ILE A 5 5.54 -9.14 9.01
N ARG A 6 4.67 -10.03 9.47
CA ARG A 6 5.06 -11.21 10.24
C ARG A 6 5.98 -12.14 9.44
N ARG A 7 5.66 -12.42 8.19
CA ARG A 7 6.49 -13.25 7.29
C ARG A 7 7.81 -12.57 6.94
N ALA A 8 7.79 -11.26 6.66
CA ALA A 8 8.99 -10.50 6.39
C ALA A 8 9.92 -10.44 7.62
N ALA A 9 9.37 -10.28 8.83
CA ALA A 9 10.13 -10.36 10.08
C ALA A 9 10.83 -11.72 10.22
N GLY A 10 10.12 -12.82 9.93
CA GLY A 10 10.69 -14.18 9.96
C GLY A 10 11.84 -14.39 8.97
N SER A 11 11.80 -13.76 7.80
CA SER A 11 12.83 -13.91 6.76
C SER A 11 14.04 -12.98 6.94
N THR A 12 13.85 -11.82 7.57
CA THR A 12 14.91 -10.82 7.76
C THR A 12 15.60 -10.90 9.12
N GLY A 13 14.99 -11.58 10.09
CA GLY A 13 15.45 -11.61 11.48
C GLY A 13 15.16 -10.32 12.26
N TYR A 14 14.49 -9.33 11.65
CA TYR A 14 14.06 -8.12 12.35
C TYR A 14 12.76 -8.37 13.13
N SER A 15 12.59 -7.69 14.28
CA SER A 15 11.31 -7.75 14.99
C SER A 15 10.21 -6.97 14.28
N GLN A 16 8.95 -7.31 14.53
CA GLN A 16 7.82 -6.57 13.96
C GLN A 16 7.79 -5.12 14.43
N GLU A 17 8.20 -4.85 15.69
CA GLU A 17 8.33 -3.52 16.25
C GLU A 17 9.39 -2.69 15.51
N PHE A 18 10.53 -3.30 15.18
CA PHE A 18 11.57 -2.64 14.40
C PHE A 18 11.07 -2.26 12.99
N ILE A 19 10.35 -3.14 12.33
CA ILE A 19 9.74 -2.86 11.02
C ILE A 19 8.75 -1.69 11.13
N ALA A 20 7.86 -1.70 12.14
CA ALA A 20 6.90 -0.62 12.35
C ALA A 20 7.57 0.74 12.63
N GLN A 21 8.62 0.77 13.45
CA GLN A 21 9.40 1.98 13.72
C GLN A 21 10.05 2.55 12.45
N ARG A 22 10.58 1.69 11.59
CA ARG A 22 11.18 2.13 10.33
C ARG A 22 10.16 2.74 9.36
N GLU A 23 8.97 2.18 9.28
CA GLU A 23 7.88 2.77 8.51
C GLU A 23 7.47 4.15 9.04
N GLU A 24 7.48 4.32 10.35
CA GLU A 24 7.19 5.60 10.98
C GLU A 24 8.31 6.63 10.71
N ALA A 25 9.57 6.21 10.66
CA ALA A 25 10.71 7.05 10.28
C ALA A 25 10.62 7.54 8.83
N ILE A 26 10.26 6.68 7.88
CA ILE A 26 9.98 7.06 6.48
C ILE A 26 8.89 8.13 6.43
N ALA A 27 7.82 7.93 7.19
CA ALA A 27 6.66 8.80 7.20
C ALA A 27 6.92 10.18 7.82
N SER A 28 7.85 10.27 8.76
CA SER A 28 8.19 11.52 9.44
C SER A 28 9.23 12.36 8.72
N GLY A 29 9.82 11.85 7.62
CA GLY A 29 10.92 12.52 6.92
C GLY A 29 12.27 12.42 7.66
N LEU A 30 12.31 11.75 8.80
CA LEU A 30 13.52 11.56 9.62
C LEU A 30 14.59 10.69 8.94
N LEU A 31 14.25 10.05 7.82
CA LEU A 31 15.23 9.24 7.08
C LEU A 31 16.38 10.07 6.50
N HIS A 32 16.17 11.35 6.20
CA HIS A 32 17.26 12.22 5.77
C HIS A 32 18.29 12.42 6.88
N ASP A 33 17.82 12.54 8.14
CA ASP A 33 18.70 12.72 9.30
C ASP A 33 19.33 11.38 9.72
N LEU A 34 18.59 10.28 9.65
CA LEU A 34 19.11 8.93 9.90
C LEU A 34 20.10 8.45 8.81
N ALA A 35 19.90 8.83 7.55
CA ALA A 35 20.84 8.52 6.48
C ALA A 35 22.19 9.23 6.72
N SER A 36 22.17 10.47 7.21
CA SER A 36 23.40 11.20 7.52
C SER A 36 24.19 10.61 8.69
N GLU A 37 23.52 10.00 9.69
CA GLU A 37 24.17 9.27 10.77
C GLU A 37 24.67 7.87 10.36
N MET A 38 24.09 7.28 9.30
CA MET A 38 24.44 5.93 8.82
C MET A 38 25.48 5.92 7.70
N TYR A 39 26.03 7.05 7.28
CA TYR A 39 27.11 7.10 6.29
C TYR A 39 28.43 6.40 6.71
N GLY A 40 28.41 5.69 7.86
CA GLY A 40 29.46 4.78 8.27
C GLY A 40 29.30 3.32 7.81
N TYR A 41 28.16 2.98 7.16
CA TYR A 41 27.96 1.64 6.60
C TYR A 41 28.50 1.57 5.17
N SER A 42 29.33 0.56 4.90
CA SER A 42 29.98 0.34 3.61
C SER A 42 28.95 0.22 2.47
N GLU A 43 29.32 0.70 1.28
CA GLU A 43 28.54 0.66 0.02
C GLU A 43 27.97 -0.71 -0.40
N GLN A 44 28.20 -1.78 0.37
CA GLN A 44 27.85 -3.16 0.01
C GLN A 44 26.67 -3.74 0.77
N THR A 45 26.12 -3.05 1.77
CA THR A 45 24.97 -3.56 2.55
C THR A 45 23.75 -2.67 2.32
N PRO A 46 22.64 -3.20 1.77
CA PRO A 46 21.43 -2.41 1.60
C PRO A 46 20.96 -1.83 2.94
N ALA A 47 20.44 -0.61 2.90
CA ALA A 47 19.87 0.00 4.10
C ALA A 47 18.83 -0.95 4.71
N PRO A 48 18.75 -1.08 6.03
CA PRO A 48 17.77 -1.98 6.68
C PRO A 48 16.34 -1.78 6.19
N THR A 49 15.99 -0.55 5.81
CA THR A 49 14.69 -0.17 5.24
C THR A 49 14.42 -0.86 3.90
N ASP A 50 15.43 -0.90 3.03
CA ASP A 50 15.32 -1.50 1.70
C ASP A 50 15.28 -3.03 1.79
N ALA A 51 16.03 -3.61 2.73
CA ALA A 51 16.00 -5.05 3.00
C ALA A 51 14.62 -5.51 3.51
N ILE A 52 13.99 -4.71 4.37
CA ILE A 52 12.63 -4.97 4.86
C ILE A 52 11.63 -4.89 3.70
N PHE A 53 11.68 -3.85 2.89
CA PHE A 53 10.78 -3.70 1.75
C PHE A 53 10.93 -4.83 0.74
N GLU A 54 12.15 -5.25 0.43
CA GLU A 54 12.38 -6.38 -0.49
C GLU A 54 11.85 -7.70 0.10
N ALA A 55 12.01 -7.94 1.40
CA ALA A 55 11.41 -9.10 2.06
C ALA A 55 9.88 -9.08 1.99
N GLU A 56 9.25 -7.94 2.22
CA GLU A 56 7.80 -7.76 2.04
C GLU A 56 7.37 -8.00 0.59
N ALA A 57 8.14 -7.50 -0.38
CA ALA A 57 7.90 -7.69 -1.79
C ALA A 57 7.99 -9.17 -2.20
N GLN A 58 8.96 -9.92 -1.65
CA GLN A 58 9.09 -11.36 -1.86
C GLN A 58 7.89 -12.11 -1.30
N VAL A 59 7.44 -11.79 -0.09
CA VAL A 59 6.23 -12.38 0.51
C VAL A 59 5.00 -12.13 -0.37
N MET A 60 4.83 -10.91 -0.89
CA MET A 60 3.72 -10.58 -1.78
C MET A 60 3.78 -11.35 -3.11
N ARG A 61 4.96 -11.43 -3.73
CA ARG A 61 5.16 -12.20 -4.96
C ARG A 61 4.90 -13.69 -4.75
N GLN A 62 5.31 -14.21 -3.59
CA GLN A 62 5.08 -15.62 -3.24
C GLN A 62 3.59 -15.89 -3.03
N ALA A 63 2.89 -15.07 -2.26
CA ALA A 63 1.45 -15.20 -2.06
C ALA A 63 0.66 -15.18 -3.38
N ALA A 64 1.06 -14.31 -4.32
CA ALA A 64 0.45 -14.22 -5.65
C ALA A 64 0.72 -15.45 -6.53
N LYS A 65 1.80 -16.20 -6.29
CA LYS A 65 2.10 -17.48 -6.98
C LYS A 65 1.36 -18.67 -6.38
N GLU A 66 1.11 -18.63 -5.07
CA GLU A 66 0.45 -19.74 -4.34
C GLU A 66 -1.04 -19.85 -4.65
N GLY A 67 -1.70 -18.78 -5.10
CA GLY A 67 -3.10 -18.81 -5.48
C GLY A 67 -3.80 -17.46 -5.38
N ASP A 68 -5.13 -17.48 -5.37
CA ASP A 68 -5.95 -16.29 -5.27
C ASP A 68 -5.74 -15.60 -3.92
N CYS A 69 -5.37 -14.33 -3.94
CA CYS A 69 -5.11 -13.56 -2.73
C CYS A 69 -5.55 -12.11 -2.86
N VAL A 70 -5.83 -11.47 -1.72
CA VAL A 70 -6.09 -10.03 -1.61
C VAL A 70 -4.98 -9.42 -0.78
N ILE A 71 -4.21 -8.51 -1.38
CA ILE A 71 -3.10 -7.83 -0.73
C ILE A 71 -3.48 -6.36 -0.54
N VAL A 72 -3.33 -5.85 0.69
CA VAL A 72 -3.72 -4.49 1.05
C VAL A 72 -2.50 -3.66 1.42
N GLY A 73 -2.26 -2.60 0.64
CA GLY A 73 -1.20 -1.63 0.89
C GLY A 73 0.19 -2.09 0.44
N ARG A 74 1.24 -1.58 1.10
CA ARG A 74 2.65 -1.98 0.92
C ARG A 74 3.19 -1.88 -0.52
N CYS A 75 2.69 -0.93 -1.30
CA CYS A 75 3.06 -0.78 -2.71
C CYS A 75 2.81 -2.05 -3.55
N ALA A 76 1.87 -2.93 -3.14
CA ALA A 76 1.57 -4.17 -3.84
C ALA A 76 1.18 -3.96 -5.30
N ASP A 77 0.55 -2.82 -5.62
CA ASP A 77 0.21 -2.40 -6.98
C ASP A 77 1.43 -2.21 -7.88
N VAL A 78 2.58 -1.85 -7.30
CA VAL A 78 3.87 -1.71 -8.01
C VAL A 78 4.65 -3.02 -7.97
N VAL A 79 4.74 -3.67 -6.81
CA VAL A 79 5.46 -4.94 -6.61
C VAL A 79 4.93 -6.04 -7.53
N LEU A 80 3.61 -6.07 -7.76
CA LEU A 80 2.94 -7.06 -8.61
C LEU A 80 2.63 -6.52 -10.02
N LYS A 81 3.19 -5.38 -10.40
CA LYS A 81 3.02 -4.84 -11.75
C LYS A 81 3.58 -5.82 -12.78
N GLY A 82 2.80 -6.08 -13.83
CA GLY A 82 3.19 -7.00 -14.90
C GLY A 82 2.92 -8.48 -14.59
N GLN A 83 2.40 -8.82 -13.41
CA GLN A 83 1.89 -10.16 -13.17
C GLN A 83 0.49 -10.30 -13.80
N ALA A 84 0.31 -11.34 -14.63
CA ALA A 84 -0.99 -11.67 -15.20
C ALA A 84 -2.02 -11.87 -14.07
N LYS A 85 -3.25 -11.40 -14.27
CA LYS A 85 -4.37 -11.55 -13.32
C LYS A 85 -4.27 -10.72 -12.02
N CYS A 86 -3.52 -9.63 -11.99
CA CYS A 86 -3.52 -8.70 -10.85
C CYS A 86 -4.48 -7.53 -11.10
N LEU A 87 -5.53 -7.40 -10.30
CA LEU A 87 -6.43 -6.25 -10.30
C LEU A 87 -5.96 -5.23 -9.25
N ARG A 88 -5.56 -4.04 -9.71
CA ARG A 88 -5.16 -2.94 -8.82
C ARG A 88 -6.35 -2.04 -8.55
N VAL A 89 -6.71 -1.92 -7.27
CA VAL A 89 -7.87 -1.13 -6.82
C VAL A 89 -7.43 -0.08 -5.82
N PHE A 90 -7.89 1.16 -6.01
CA PHE A 90 -7.75 2.23 -5.03
C PHE A 90 -9.08 2.53 -4.37
N LEU A 91 -9.13 2.41 -3.05
CA LEU A 91 -10.30 2.75 -2.25
C LEU A 91 -10.12 4.15 -1.68
N HIS A 92 -11.10 5.01 -1.90
CA HIS A 92 -11.11 6.37 -1.35
C HIS A 92 -12.48 6.74 -0.77
N ALA A 93 -12.52 7.82 -0.02
CA ALA A 93 -13.75 8.47 0.41
C ALA A 93 -13.45 9.93 0.80
N PRO A 94 -14.44 10.84 0.72
CA PRO A 94 -14.33 12.21 1.21
C PRO A 94 -13.88 12.25 2.69
N LEU A 95 -13.07 13.24 3.05
CA LEU A 95 -12.53 13.37 4.40
C LEU A 95 -13.63 13.36 5.46
N GLU A 96 -14.71 14.08 5.23
CA GLU A 96 -15.83 14.17 6.18
C GLU A 96 -16.48 12.82 6.46
N TYR A 97 -16.72 12.03 5.43
CA TYR A 97 -17.24 10.67 5.58
C TYR A 97 -16.29 9.80 6.43
N ARG A 98 -14.99 9.90 6.17
CA ARG A 98 -13.96 9.15 6.90
C ARG A 98 -13.87 9.58 8.36
N VAL A 99 -14.01 10.88 8.64
CA VAL A 99 -14.06 11.42 10.01
C VAL A 99 -15.26 10.85 10.75
N GLN A 100 -16.45 10.94 10.18
CA GLN A 100 -17.68 10.43 10.80
C GLN A 100 -17.60 8.91 11.04
N ARG A 101 -17.01 8.17 10.09
CA ARG A 101 -16.77 6.74 10.26
C ARG A 101 -15.86 6.48 11.46
N LEU A 102 -14.73 7.16 11.58
CA LEU A 102 -13.76 6.95 12.64
C LEU A 102 -14.33 7.31 14.02
N MET A 103 -15.11 8.39 14.11
CA MET A 103 -15.85 8.74 15.32
C MET A 103 -16.81 7.63 15.74
N ARG A 104 -17.56 7.07 14.79
CA ARG A 104 -18.55 6.02 15.06
C ARG A 104 -17.92 4.68 15.40
N THR A 105 -16.85 4.27 14.75
CA THR A 105 -16.25 2.94 14.90
C THR A 105 -15.23 2.85 16.04
N GLU A 106 -14.54 3.95 16.33
CA GLU A 106 -13.44 3.98 17.30
C GLU A 106 -13.68 4.97 18.45
N GLY A 107 -14.78 5.72 18.42
CA GLY A 107 -15.16 6.63 19.51
C GLY A 107 -14.30 7.89 19.63
N PHE A 108 -13.52 8.24 18.62
CA PHE A 108 -12.70 9.46 18.67
C PHE A 108 -13.54 10.72 18.57
N GLU A 109 -13.11 11.77 19.26
CA GLU A 109 -13.59 13.13 19.02
C GLU A 109 -13.19 13.61 17.61
N GLU A 110 -14.00 14.50 17.01
CA GLU A 110 -13.82 14.96 15.64
C GLU A 110 -12.41 15.50 15.36
N LYS A 111 -11.90 16.36 16.25
CA LYS A 111 -10.56 16.95 16.12
C LYS A 111 -9.47 15.88 16.06
N GLU A 112 -9.57 14.89 16.92
CA GLU A 112 -8.63 13.77 16.96
C GLU A 112 -8.78 12.88 15.74
N ALA A 113 -9.99 12.54 15.31
CA ALA A 113 -10.25 11.77 14.09
C ALA A 113 -9.64 12.45 12.86
N ARG A 114 -9.83 13.77 12.70
CA ARG A 114 -9.23 14.55 11.61
C ARG A 114 -7.70 14.53 11.66
N ARG A 115 -7.13 14.69 12.84
CA ARG A 115 -5.67 14.64 13.03
C ARG A 115 -5.10 13.29 12.62
N ARG A 116 -5.69 12.19 13.10
CA ARG A 116 -5.27 10.82 12.80
C ARG A 116 -5.37 10.48 11.32
N LEU A 117 -6.47 10.85 10.66
CA LEU A 117 -6.65 10.62 9.23
C LEU A 117 -5.58 11.34 8.40
N ARG A 118 -5.34 12.62 8.68
CA ARG A 118 -4.29 13.39 7.97
C ARG A 118 -2.89 12.80 8.19
N GLN A 119 -2.58 12.39 9.40
CA GLN A 119 -1.31 11.76 9.71
C GLN A 119 -1.16 10.43 8.96
N THR A 120 -2.19 9.58 8.98
CA THR A 120 -2.19 8.30 8.27
C THR A 120 -2.04 8.48 6.76
N ASP A 121 -2.75 9.43 6.15
CA ASP A 121 -2.64 9.69 4.72
C ASP A 121 -1.25 10.21 4.33
N ARG A 122 -0.67 11.10 5.14
CA ARG A 122 0.72 11.57 4.92
C ARG A 122 1.72 10.42 5.02
N ARG A 123 1.56 9.52 6.00
CA ARG A 123 2.41 8.34 6.15
C ARG A 123 2.33 7.42 4.94
N ARG A 124 1.12 7.12 4.46
CA ARG A 124 0.91 6.31 3.26
C ARG A 124 1.51 6.94 2.01
N ALA A 125 1.28 8.24 1.82
CA ALA A 125 1.83 8.98 0.69
C ALA A 125 3.37 9.01 0.71
N ALA A 126 3.99 9.27 1.87
CA ALA A 126 5.44 9.29 2.02
C ALA A 126 6.06 7.91 1.77
N TYR A 127 5.49 6.85 2.35
CA TYR A 127 5.91 5.47 2.14
C TYR A 127 5.84 5.07 0.66
N TYR A 128 4.71 5.38 0.01
CA TYR A 128 4.51 5.08 -1.41
C TYR A 128 5.49 5.85 -2.31
N GLN A 129 5.68 7.14 -2.04
CA GLN A 129 6.63 7.98 -2.78
C GLN A 129 8.07 7.48 -2.62
N TYR A 130 8.48 7.11 -1.41
CA TYR A 130 9.82 6.62 -1.11
C TYR A 130 10.18 5.37 -1.92
N TYR A 131 9.31 4.35 -1.90
CA TYR A 131 9.60 3.07 -2.55
C TYR A 131 9.26 3.02 -4.04
N THR A 132 8.39 3.90 -4.53
CA THR A 132 7.90 3.79 -5.91
C THR A 132 8.27 4.99 -6.79
N ASN A 133 8.75 6.05 -6.18
CA ASN A 133 8.95 7.36 -6.82
C ASN A 133 7.67 7.86 -7.53
N ARG A 134 6.47 7.55 -6.98
CA ARG A 134 5.17 7.90 -7.54
C ARG A 134 4.31 8.60 -6.51
N THR A 135 3.40 9.45 -6.99
CA THR A 135 2.39 10.07 -6.14
C THR A 135 1.29 9.05 -5.79
N TRP A 136 1.02 8.90 -4.50
CA TRP A 136 -0.03 8.02 -3.99
C TRP A 136 -1.44 8.49 -4.40
N GLY A 137 -2.33 7.56 -4.77
CA GLY A 137 -3.73 7.85 -5.08
C GLY A 137 -3.98 8.43 -6.47
N VAL A 138 -3.00 8.44 -7.34
CA VAL A 138 -3.16 8.91 -8.72
C VAL A 138 -3.88 7.84 -9.56
N ALA A 139 -5.06 8.19 -10.08
CA ALA A 139 -6.03 7.25 -10.66
C ALA A 139 -5.47 6.34 -11.75
N TRP A 140 -4.60 6.82 -12.64
CA TRP A 140 -4.04 6.00 -13.74
C TRP A 140 -3.05 4.92 -13.30
N HIS A 141 -2.69 4.87 -12.02
CA HIS A 141 -1.90 3.76 -11.48
C HIS A 141 -2.75 2.53 -11.15
N TYR A 142 -4.07 2.67 -11.13
CA TYR A 142 -5.02 1.64 -10.72
C TYR A 142 -5.95 1.27 -11.87
N HIS A 143 -6.48 0.06 -11.83
CA HIS A 143 -7.51 -0.37 -12.78
C HIS A 143 -8.90 0.12 -12.37
N LEU A 144 -9.14 0.23 -11.05
CA LEU A 144 -10.37 0.75 -10.47
C LEU A 144 -10.07 1.73 -9.33
N CYS A 145 -10.84 2.82 -9.27
CA CYS A 145 -10.89 3.72 -8.12
C CYS A 145 -12.32 3.71 -7.59
N ILE A 146 -12.51 3.31 -6.32
CA ILE A 146 -13.84 3.10 -5.75
C ILE A 146 -14.06 4.06 -4.60
N ASP A 147 -15.12 4.88 -4.70
CA ASP A 147 -15.59 5.71 -3.60
C ASP A 147 -16.44 4.86 -2.62
N THR A 148 -15.86 4.57 -1.47
CA THR A 148 -16.51 3.77 -0.43
C THR A 148 -17.56 4.54 0.37
N SER A 149 -17.70 5.86 0.19
CA SER A 149 -18.75 6.66 0.82
C SER A 149 -20.14 6.39 0.25
N LEU A 150 -20.22 5.80 -0.95
CA LEU A 150 -21.47 5.39 -1.58
C LEU A 150 -22.13 4.17 -0.91
N GLY A 151 -21.49 3.59 0.10
CA GLY A 151 -21.93 2.40 0.81
C GLY A 151 -21.32 1.12 0.25
N GLU A 152 -21.23 0.10 1.12
CA GLU A 152 -20.56 -1.16 0.79
C GLU A 152 -21.21 -1.89 -0.38
N GLU A 153 -22.54 -1.93 -0.41
CA GLU A 153 -23.29 -2.63 -1.47
C GLU A 153 -23.05 -2.00 -2.85
N ARG A 154 -23.11 -0.66 -2.94
CA ARG A 154 -22.83 0.04 -4.20
C ARG A 154 -21.38 -0.09 -4.63
N ALA A 155 -20.44 -0.03 -3.68
CA ALA A 155 -19.02 -0.24 -3.98
C ALA A 155 -18.78 -1.66 -4.52
N ARG A 156 -19.45 -2.67 -3.96
CA ARG A 156 -19.40 -4.06 -4.43
C ARG A 156 -19.98 -4.20 -5.83
N GLN A 157 -21.18 -3.67 -6.08
CA GLN A 157 -21.82 -3.68 -7.40
C GLN A 157 -20.97 -3.00 -8.46
N TYR A 158 -20.36 -1.86 -8.13
CA TYR A 158 -19.44 -1.17 -9.04
C TYR A 158 -18.20 -2.00 -9.36
N ALA A 159 -17.60 -2.63 -8.37
CA ALA A 159 -16.43 -3.49 -8.57
C ALA A 159 -16.78 -4.70 -9.46
N GLN A 160 -17.91 -5.36 -9.22
CA GLN A 160 -18.38 -6.50 -10.02
C GLN A 160 -18.69 -6.10 -11.46
N ALA A 161 -19.41 -5.00 -11.69
CA ALA A 161 -19.74 -4.52 -13.02
C ALA A 161 -18.50 -4.14 -13.85
N ASN A 162 -17.44 -3.66 -13.21
CA ASN A 162 -16.21 -3.26 -13.89
C ASN A 162 -15.18 -4.38 -14.03
N GLN A 163 -15.31 -5.48 -13.30
CA GLN A 163 -14.38 -6.59 -13.36
C GLN A 163 -14.33 -7.20 -14.77
N ALA A 164 -15.48 -7.49 -15.37
CA ALA A 164 -15.56 -8.03 -16.72
C ALA A 164 -14.94 -7.08 -17.76
N ALA A 165 -15.21 -5.79 -17.65
CA ALA A 165 -14.63 -4.78 -18.54
C ALA A 165 -13.10 -4.70 -18.41
N VAL A 166 -12.56 -4.79 -17.19
CA VAL A 166 -11.10 -4.82 -16.95
C VAL A 166 -10.47 -6.08 -17.54
N GLU A 167 -11.11 -7.22 -17.40
CA GLU A 167 -10.62 -8.48 -17.96
C GLU A 167 -10.63 -8.46 -19.50
N GLU A 168 -11.68 -7.94 -20.11
CA GLU A 168 -11.77 -7.81 -21.58
C GLU A 168 -10.73 -6.82 -22.11
N TYR A 169 -10.57 -5.65 -21.47
CA TYR A 169 -9.54 -4.68 -21.82
C TYR A 169 -8.14 -5.28 -21.75
N ARG A 170 -7.86 -6.09 -20.73
CA ARG A 170 -6.60 -6.82 -20.60
C ARG A 170 -6.37 -7.79 -21.75
N ARG A 171 -7.37 -8.60 -22.13
CA ARG A 171 -7.29 -9.50 -23.28
C ARG A 171 -6.99 -8.76 -24.58
N LEU A 172 -7.59 -7.58 -24.78
CA LEU A 172 -7.35 -6.76 -25.96
C LEU A 172 -5.93 -6.20 -26.04
N ILE A 173 -5.35 -5.81 -24.88
CA ILE A 173 -3.95 -5.35 -24.80
C ILE A 173 -3.00 -6.52 -25.10
N GLU A 174 -3.21 -7.66 -24.47
CA GLU A 174 -2.40 -8.87 -24.70
C GLU A 174 -2.44 -9.32 -26.16
N ALA A 175 -3.63 -9.29 -26.78
CA ALA A 175 -3.81 -9.64 -28.20
C ALA A 175 -3.11 -8.68 -29.18
N ARG A 176 -2.88 -7.42 -28.75
CA ARG A 176 -2.21 -6.40 -29.57
C ARG A 176 -0.70 -6.33 -29.32
N GLY A 177 -0.17 -7.11 -28.38
CA GLY A 177 1.26 -7.13 -28.05
C GLY A 177 1.80 -5.82 -27.44
N ILE A 178 0.94 -5.04 -26.74
CA ILE A 178 1.27 -3.78 -26.10
C ILE A 178 1.50 -3.98 -24.61
#